data_8caafec1b2a43873fd553a540a0fef46
#
_entry.id   8caafec1b2a43873fd553a540a0fef46
#
_cell.length_a   1.000
_cell.length_b   1.000
_cell.length_c   1.000
_cell.angle_alpha   90.00
_cell.angle_beta   90.00
_cell.angle_gamma   90.00
#
_symmetry.space_group_name_H-M   'P 1'
#
loop_
_entity.id
_entity.type
_entity.pdbx_description
1 polymer ?
#
loop_
_entity_poly.entity_id
_entity_poly.type
_entity_poly.pdbx_seq_one_letter_code
_entity_poly.pdbx_strand_id
1 'polypeptide(L)'
;MKANRLATALASLLLCSAPAFAATPPSSSASASSASTGSDSAPTESLTERLMKPLSSVTTGTVTVEGKAISYKAVAGTLVIDGTGAKESTPEVAMSYFAYFKQGVDPSKRPITFIYNGGPGSSTVWLHMGAWGPKRVVTNDDTHTPAAPYQLVNNDYSLLDASDVVFIDMPGTGFGRLLPQGKDDAARAADRKELIKKIWGVDGDAHAFSRFITQFLSKYNRWNSPKYLFGESYGTTRSAVLAGILEEQDNIDLNGVILLSQILNFGTSIDGPQGDPGNDLPYVLALPTYSATAWYHHKLPKYDGEKLGQLLKDSVEFA
;
A
#
# COMPACT_ATOMS: atom_id res chain seq x y z
N MET A 1 -7.80 36.73 -44.67
CA MET A 1 -8.55 37.83 -43.96
C MET A 1 -9.47 37.22 -42.91
N LYS A 2 -9.45 37.81 -41.71
CA LYS A 2 -10.15 37.54 -40.42
C LYS A 2 -9.51 36.41 -39.60
N ALA A 3 -8.69 36.62 -38.71
CA ALA A 3 -8.39 37.40 -37.47
C ALA A 3 -9.39 37.15 -36.31
N ASN A 4 -8.77 36.58 -35.24
CA ASN A 4 -9.06 36.79 -33.81
C ASN A 4 -10.35 36.29 -33.16
N ARG A 5 -10.18 35.48 -32.07
CA ARG A 5 -10.23 35.99 -30.70
C ARG A 5 -9.73 34.94 -29.66
N LEU A 6 -8.63 35.26 -29.00
CA LEU A 6 -8.31 34.77 -27.67
C LEU A 6 -9.35 35.25 -26.68
N ALA A 7 -9.84 34.36 -25.82
CA ALA A 7 -10.58 34.74 -24.62
C ALA A 7 -9.85 34.17 -23.42
N THR A 8 -9.20 35.08 -22.69
CA THR A 8 -8.57 34.90 -21.37
C THR A 8 -9.68 34.78 -20.33
N ALA A 9 -9.75 33.68 -19.60
CA ALA A 9 -10.60 33.55 -18.43
C ALA A 9 -9.73 33.63 -17.17
N LEU A 10 -9.83 34.75 -16.46
CA LEU A 10 -9.33 34.94 -15.09
C LEU A 10 -10.16 34.10 -14.14
N ALA A 11 -9.49 33.27 -13.34
CA ALA A 11 -10.10 32.58 -12.23
C ALA A 11 -10.10 33.52 -11.00
N SER A 12 -11.28 33.91 -10.54
CA SER A 12 -11.49 34.65 -9.31
C SER A 12 -11.60 33.68 -8.14
N LEU A 13 -10.67 33.73 -7.20
CA LEU A 13 -10.78 33.07 -5.90
C LEU A 13 -11.84 33.81 -5.07
N LEU A 14 -12.95 33.14 -4.75
CA LEU A 14 -13.86 33.55 -3.68
C LEU A 14 -13.53 32.81 -2.40
N LEU A 15 -12.96 33.53 -1.43
CA LEU A 15 -12.91 33.11 -0.03
C LEU A 15 -14.34 33.20 0.55
N CYS A 16 -14.94 32.06 0.86
CA CYS A 16 -16.13 32.01 1.72
C CYS A 16 -15.69 31.82 3.18
N SER A 17 -15.78 32.87 3.95
CA SER A 17 -15.72 32.85 5.43
C SER A 17 -17.07 32.38 5.98
N ALA A 18 -17.10 31.22 6.65
CA ALA A 18 -18.26 30.75 7.40
C ALA A 18 -18.24 31.31 8.82
N PRO A 19 -19.38 31.75 9.38
CA PRO A 19 -19.44 32.22 10.76
C PRO A 19 -19.43 31.03 11.75
N ALA A 20 -18.61 31.14 12.78
CA ALA A 20 -18.59 30.24 13.91
C ALA A 20 -19.84 30.45 14.78
N PHE A 21 -20.68 29.41 14.89
CA PHE A 21 -21.72 29.36 15.92
C PHE A 21 -21.09 28.86 17.22
N ALA A 22 -20.99 29.74 18.20
CA ALA A 22 -20.68 29.40 19.57
C ALA A 22 -21.92 28.84 20.24
N ALA A 23 -21.90 27.54 20.56
CA ALA A 23 -22.92 26.94 21.44
C ALA A 23 -22.44 26.99 22.89
N THR A 24 -23.16 27.73 23.75
CA THR A 24 -22.99 27.72 25.19
C THR A 24 -23.57 26.41 25.79
N PRO A 25 -22.83 25.72 26.69
CA PRO A 25 -23.39 24.60 27.43
C PRO A 25 -24.25 25.04 28.61
N PRO A 26 -25.29 24.28 28.98
CA PRO A 26 -26.09 24.61 30.16
C PRO A 26 -25.35 24.22 31.45
N SER A 27 -25.35 25.14 32.40
CA SER A 27 -24.88 24.92 33.77
C SER A 27 -25.84 24.06 34.55
N SER A 28 -25.40 22.86 34.99
CA SER A 28 -26.07 22.10 36.06
C SER A 28 -25.10 21.93 37.23
N SER A 29 -25.42 22.67 38.30
CA SER A 29 -24.79 22.47 39.60
C SER A 29 -25.34 21.19 40.25
N ALA A 30 -24.49 20.19 40.40
CA ALA A 30 -24.73 19.07 41.27
C ALA A 30 -23.56 18.93 42.24
N SER A 31 -23.90 19.10 43.53
CA SER A 31 -23.00 18.93 44.66
C SER A 31 -22.56 17.47 44.75
N ALA A 32 -21.28 17.18 44.62
CA ALA A 32 -20.71 15.84 44.84
C ALA A 32 -20.05 15.82 46.22
N SER A 33 -20.57 14.95 47.10
CA SER A 33 -19.94 14.56 48.36
C SER A 33 -18.61 13.84 48.10
N SER A 34 -17.59 14.28 48.80
CA SER A 34 -16.26 13.65 48.85
C SER A 34 -16.33 12.28 49.50
N ALA A 35 -16.17 11.21 48.71
CA ALA A 35 -15.74 9.90 49.20
C ALA A 35 -14.36 9.64 48.63
N SER A 36 -13.37 9.73 49.46
CA SER A 36 -11.99 9.29 49.18
C SER A 36 -11.95 7.77 49.20
N THR A 37 -11.96 7.16 48.04
CA THR A 37 -11.47 5.79 47.86
C THR A 37 -10.19 5.85 47.05
N GLY A 38 -9.05 5.53 47.67
CA GLY A 38 -7.79 5.36 46.99
C GLY A 38 -7.91 4.22 45.96
N SER A 39 -7.96 4.56 44.69
CA SER A 39 -7.73 3.61 43.61
C SER A 39 -6.27 3.77 43.20
N ASP A 40 -5.45 2.79 43.46
CA ASP A 40 -4.19 2.56 42.75
C ASP A 40 -4.52 2.43 41.27
N SER A 41 -4.63 3.55 40.58
CA SER A 41 -4.67 3.55 39.13
C SER A 41 -3.26 3.24 38.64
N ALA A 42 -3.08 2.04 38.08
CA ALA A 42 -1.89 1.72 37.31
C ALA A 42 -1.60 2.90 36.34
N PRO A 43 -0.34 3.30 36.15
CA PRO A 43 0.00 4.42 35.28
C PRO A 43 -0.56 4.16 33.89
N THR A 44 -1.43 5.07 33.42
CA THR A 44 -2.03 4.99 32.08
C THR A 44 -0.88 5.16 31.08
N GLU A 45 -0.56 4.06 30.38
CA GLU A 45 0.47 4.05 29.34
C GLU A 45 0.22 5.17 28.32
N SER A 46 1.22 5.96 28.02
CA SER A 46 1.11 7.06 27.07
C SER A 46 0.79 6.54 25.66
N LEU A 47 0.17 7.36 24.83
CA LEU A 47 -0.08 7.01 23.42
C LEU A 47 1.22 6.63 22.70
N THR A 48 2.31 7.34 22.98
CA THR A 48 3.64 7.05 22.40
C THR A 48 4.13 5.65 22.79
N GLU A 49 4.04 5.28 24.05
CA GLU A 49 4.44 3.92 24.50
C GLU A 49 3.59 2.83 23.86
N ARG A 50 2.28 3.07 23.74
CA ARG A 50 1.38 2.12 23.04
C ARG A 50 1.75 1.95 21.56
N LEU A 51 2.19 3.00 20.90
CA LEU A 51 2.58 2.98 19.49
C LEU A 51 3.93 2.29 19.26
N MET A 52 4.76 2.16 20.28
CA MET A 52 6.01 1.40 20.24
C MET A 52 5.79 -0.12 20.37
N LYS A 53 4.58 -0.58 20.65
CA LYS A 53 4.24 -1.99 20.76
C LYS A 53 3.50 -2.50 19.53
N PRO A 54 3.70 -3.77 19.15
CA PRO A 54 2.90 -4.40 18.12
C PRO A 54 1.42 -4.39 18.48
N LEU A 55 0.57 -3.95 17.55
CA LEU A 55 -0.88 -3.98 17.69
C LEU A 55 -1.42 -5.17 16.90
N SER A 56 -2.56 -5.73 17.31
CA SER A 56 -3.22 -6.81 16.60
C SER A 56 -4.71 -6.86 16.91
N SER A 57 -5.51 -6.99 15.87
CA SER A 57 -6.95 -7.29 15.93
C SER A 57 -7.23 -8.50 15.06
N VAL A 58 -8.02 -9.45 15.57
CA VAL A 58 -8.30 -10.72 14.90
C VAL A 58 -9.81 -10.85 14.70
N THR A 59 -10.20 -11.18 13.48
CA THR A 59 -11.58 -11.49 13.12
C THR A 59 -11.62 -12.74 12.24
N THR A 60 -12.83 -13.24 11.97
CA THR A 60 -13.04 -14.33 11.01
C THR A 60 -14.04 -13.90 9.94
N GLY A 61 -14.00 -14.55 8.80
CA GLY A 61 -14.91 -14.28 7.71
C GLY A 61 -14.93 -15.40 6.69
N THR A 62 -15.73 -15.17 5.66
CA THR A 62 -15.83 -16.08 4.51
C THR A 62 -15.79 -15.26 3.24
N VAL A 63 -15.07 -15.77 2.23
CA VAL A 63 -15.08 -15.28 0.86
C VAL A 63 -15.52 -16.41 -0.06
N THR A 64 -16.27 -16.08 -1.11
CA THR A 64 -16.60 -17.02 -2.17
C THR A 64 -15.72 -16.71 -3.37
N VAL A 65 -14.97 -17.71 -3.85
CA VAL A 65 -14.13 -17.63 -5.05
C VAL A 65 -14.54 -18.78 -5.97
N GLU A 66 -14.87 -18.49 -7.21
CA GLU A 66 -15.37 -19.49 -8.18
C GLU A 66 -16.49 -20.39 -7.61
N GLY A 67 -17.41 -19.82 -6.87
CA GLY A 67 -18.53 -20.53 -6.25
C GLY A 67 -18.17 -21.35 -5.00
N LYS A 68 -16.90 -21.37 -4.57
CA LYS A 68 -16.45 -22.11 -3.39
C LYS A 68 -16.28 -21.17 -2.20
N ALA A 69 -16.95 -21.46 -1.09
CA ALA A 69 -16.81 -20.73 0.15
C ALA A 69 -15.49 -21.08 0.86
N ILE A 70 -14.72 -20.08 1.22
CA ILE A 70 -13.43 -20.18 1.91
C ILE A 70 -13.53 -19.43 3.23
N SER A 71 -13.52 -20.17 4.34
CA SER A 71 -13.44 -19.58 5.67
C SER A 71 -12.00 -19.13 5.98
N TYR A 72 -11.86 -17.93 6.55
CA TYR A 72 -10.56 -17.37 6.87
C TYR A 72 -10.53 -16.71 8.25
N LYS A 73 -9.32 -16.65 8.82
CA LYS A 73 -8.95 -15.75 9.90
C LYS A 73 -8.29 -14.52 9.31
N ALA A 74 -8.79 -13.34 9.65
CA ALA A 74 -8.18 -12.06 9.31
C ALA A 74 -7.44 -11.48 10.51
N VAL A 75 -6.26 -10.93 10.26
CA VAL A 75 -5.46 -10.23 11.26
C VAL A 75 -5.08 -8.86 10.70
N ALA A 76 -5.53 -7.80 11.35
CA ALA A 76 -5.02 -6.45 11.14
C ALA A 76 -4.03 -6.14 12.26
N GLY A 77 -2.82 -5.69 11.94
CA GLY A 77 -1.83 -5.46 12.98
C GLY A 77 -0.65 -4.61 12.55
N THR A 78 0.25 -4.40 13.50
CA THR A 78 1.56 -3.80 13.24
C THR A 78 2.67 -4.73 13.72
N LEU A 79 3.82 -4.69 13.05
CA LEU A 79 5.09 -5.20 13.55
C LEU A 79 6.02 -4.01 13.77
N VAL A 80 6.73 -4.03 14.87
CA VAL A 80 7.76 -3.03 15.18
C VAL A 80 9.08 -3.55 14.65
N ILE A 81 9.68 -2.78 13.78
CA ILE A 81 10.94 -3.09 13.14
C ILE A 81 12.04 -2.28 13.81
N ASP A 82 13.02 -2.97 14.31
CA ASP A 82 14.17 -2.36 14.98
C ASP A 82 15.23 -1.93 13.95
N GLY A 83 16.10 -1.01 14.37
CA GLY A 83 17.23 -0.55 13.58
C GLY A 83 18.29 -1.62 13.36
N THR A 84 19.32 -1.25 12.60
CA THR A 84 20.48 -2.09 12.30
C THR A 84 21.73 -1.59 13.02
N GLY A 85 22.70 -2.47 13.24
CA GLY A 85 23.99 -2.14 13.86
C GLY A 85 23.84 -1.58 15.27
N ALA A 86 24.38 -0.41 15.54
CA ALA A 86 24.33 0.22 16.88
C ALA A 86 22.89 0.51 17.39
N LYS A 87 21.90 0.49 16.50
CA LYS A 87 20.47 0.69 16.83
C LYS A 87 19.65 -0.61 16.74
N GLU A 88 20.29 -1.78 16.75
CA GLU A 88 19.64 -3.08 16.51
C GLU A 88 18.46 -3.38 17.43
N SER A 89 18.45 -2.85 18.64
CA SER A 89 17.35 -3.00 19.61
C SER A 89 16.51 -1.74 19.77
N THR A 90 16.61 -0.77 18.85
CA THR A 90 15.86 0.47 18.92
C THR A 90 14.74 0.43 17.89
N PRO A 91 13.46 0.52 18.29
CA PRO A 91 12.34 0.61 17.38
C PRO A 91 12.46 1.81 16.44
N GLU A 92 12.41 1.58 15.12
CA GLU A 92 12.49 2.62 14.10
C GLU A 92 11.18 2.82 13.35
N VAL A 93 10.44 1.72 13.13
CA VAL A 93 9.21 1.72 12.32
C VAL A 93 8.19 0.75 12.90
N ALA A 94 6.93 1.16 12.95
CA ALA A 94 5.80 0.24 13.05
C ALA A 94 5.19 0.08 11.65
N MET A 95 5.33 -1.10 11.05
CA MET A 95 4.75 -1.43 9.75
C MET A 95 3.38 -2.09 9.94
N SER A 96 2.36 -1.56 9.28
CA SER A 96 1.02 -2.14 9.32
C SER A 96 0.84 -3.22 8.26
N TYR A 97 -0.04 -4.17 8.58
CA TYR A 97 -0.39 -5.25 7.66
C TYR A 97 -1.81 -5.75 7.88
N PHE A 98 -2.37 -6.36 6.83
CA PHE A 98 -3.61 -7.12 6.84
C PHE A 98 -3.32 -8.51 6.30
N ALA A 99 -3.46 -9.53 7.15
CA ALA A 99 -3.20 -10.91 6.78
C ALA A 99 -4.47 -11.74 6.80
N TYR A 100 -4.64 -12.61 5.82
CA TYR A 100 -5.77 -13.51 5.69
C TYR A 100 -5.27 -14.94 5.56
N PHE A 101 -5.69 -15.78 6.49
CA PHE A 101 -5.30 -17.17 6.58
C PHE A 101 -6.50 -18.08 6.37
N LYS A 102 -6.48 -18.94 5.35
CA LYS A 102 -7.50 -19.95 5.12
C LYS A 102 -7.55 -20.91 6.31
N GLN A 103 -8.75 -21.17 6.80
CA GLN A 103 -8.96 -22.10 7.91
C GLN A 103 -9.08 -23.56 7.43
N GLY A 104 -8.78 -24.51 8.32
CA GLY A 104 -8.93 -25.94 8.05
C GLY A 104 -7.86 -26.55 7.15
N VAL A 105 -6.73 -25.87 6.94
CA VAL A 105 -5.59 -26.35 6.14
C VAL A 105 -4.29 -26.30 6.95
N ASP A 106 -3.32 -27.14 6.56
CA ASP A 106 -1.99 -27.11 7.16
C ASP A 106 -1.21 -25.87 6.70
N PRO A 107 -0.89 -24.92 7.60
CA PRO A 107 -0.20 -23.70 7.22
C PRO A 107 1.17 -23.94 6.59
N SER A 108 1.87 -25.02 6.97
CA SER A 108 3.23 -25.31 6.48
C SER A 108 3.25 -25.72 5.01
N LYS A 109 2.13 -26.23 4.50
CA LYS A 109 1.97 -26.66 3.10
C LYS A 109 1.28 -25.62 2.23
N ARG A 110 0.68 -24.61 2.88
CA ARG A 110 -0.06 -23.59 2.16
C ARG A 110 0.88 -22.43 1.78
N PRO A 111 0.86 -21.97 0.52
CA PRO A 111 1.61 -20.79 0.12
C PRO A 111 1.26 -19.57 0.95
N ILE A 112 2.21 -18.67 1.09
CA ILE A 112 2.02 -17.33 1.64
C ILE A 112 2.56 -16.30 0.66
N THR A 113 1.74 -15.30 0.34
CA THR A 113 2.09 -14.24 -0.60
C THR A 113 2.12 -12.89 0.13
N PHE A 114 3.26 -12.24 0.11
CA PHE A 114 3.47 -10.89 0.62
C PHE A 114 3.19 -9.89 -0.50
N ILE A 115 2.16 -9.06 -0.32
CA ILE A 115 1.59 -8.18 -1.33
C ILE A 115 1.79 -6.73 -0.90
N TYR A 116 2.25 -5.87 -1.82
CA TYR A 116 2.46 -4.46 -1.54
C TYR A 116 2.37 -3.59 -2.80
N ASN A 117 1.77 -2.41 -2.62
CA ASN A 117 1.77 -1.36 -3.63
C ASN A 117 3.12 -0.63 -3.67
N GLY A 118 3.29 0.17 -4.70
CA GLY A 118 4.48 0.96 -4.95
C GLY A 118 4.38 2.42 -4.51
N GLY A 119 4.49 3.31 -5.44
CA GLY A 119 4.62 4.75 -5.30
C GLY A 119 6.03 5.21 -5.70
N PRO A 120 7.05 5.23 -4.81
CA PRO A 120 7.03 4.91 -3.38
C PRO A 120 6.12 5.81 -2.56
N GLY A 121 5.58 5.28 -1.47
CA GLY A 121 4.73 6.05 -0.54
C GLY A 121 3.23 5.74 -0.60
N SER A 122 2.78 4.76 -1.41
CA SER A 122 1.40 4.27 -1.38
C SER A 122 1.21 3.21 -0.31
N SER A 123 0.07 3.28 0.40
CA SER A 123 -0.38 2.15 1.19
C SER A 123 -0.92 1.03 0.30
N THR A 124 -0.97 -0.19 0.82
CA THR A 124 -1.39 -1.36 0.04
C THR A 124 -2.92 -1.50 -0.08
N VAL A 125 -3.65 -0.43 0.21
CA VAL A 125 -5.11 -0.39 0.13
C VAL A 125 -5.65 -0.71 -1.28
N TRP A 126 -4.93 -0.31 -2.34
CA TRP A 126 -5.35 -0.54 -3.72
C TRP A 126 -5.38 -2.03 -4.06
N LEU A 127 -4.32 -2.77 -3.75
CA LEU A 127 -4.29 -4.22 -3.95
C LEU A 127 -5.16 -4.96 -2.94
N HIS A 128 -5.28 -4.45 -1.70
CA HIS A 128 -6.06 -5.06 -0.65
C HIS A 128 -7.57 -4.96 -0.91
N MET A 129 -8.08 -3.72 -1.04
CA MET A 129 -9.52 -3.44 -1.14
C MET A 129 -10.02 -3.28 -2.57
N GLY A 130 -9.12 -3.18 -3.53
CA GLY A 130 -9.44 -3.01 -4.95
C GLY A 130 -9.25 -4.29 -5.77
N ALA A 131 -8.34 -5.20 -5.37
CA ALA A 131 -7.96 -6.33 -6.21
C ALA A 131 -8.04 -7.69 -5.51
N TRP A 132 -7.16 -8.00 -4.54
CA TRP A 132 -6.85 -9.39 -4.14
C TRP A 132 -7.35 -9.78 -2.75
N GLY A 133 -7.82 -8.84 -1.93
CA GLY A 133 -8.40 -9.15 -0.61
C GLY A 133 -9.72 -9.91 -0.71
N PRO A 134 -10.24 -10.46 0.42
CA PRO A 134 -11.48 -11.23 0.40
C PRO A 134 -12.74 -10.36 0.21
N LYS A 135 -12.62 -9.07 0.39
CA LYS A 135 -13.65 -8.07 0.10
C LYS A 135 -13.09 -6.98 -0.80
N ARG A 136 -13.92 -6.41 -1.66
CA ARG A 136 -13.54 -5.28 -2.50
C ARG A 136 -14.56 -4.15 -2.44
N VAL A 137 -14.08 -2.94 -2.61
CA VAL A 137 -14.94 -1.76 -2.80
C VAL A 137 -15.49 -1.78 -4.23
N VAL A 138 -16.76 -1.44 -4.38
CA VAL A 138 -17.38 -1.27 -5.70
C VAL A 138 -16.96 0.08 -6.27
N THR A 139 -16.36 0.05 -7.45
CA THR A 139 -15.98 1.24 -8.23
C THR A 139 -16.62 1.19 -9.61
N ASN A 140 -16.77 2.32 -10.26
CA ASN A 140 -17.14 2.39 -11.67
C ASN A 140 -15.88 2.26 -12.54
N ASP A 141 -16.02 1.64 -13.71
CA ASP A 141 -14.90 1.46 -14.65
C ASP A 141 -14.62 2.73 -15.45
N ASP A 142 -15.67 3.31 -16.06
CA ASP A 142 -15.52 4.40 -17.05
C ASP A 142 -15.91 5.77 -16.51
N THR A 143 -16.43 5.85 -15.31
CA THR A 143 -16.93 7.09 -14.71
C THR A 143 -16.48 7.24 -13.27
N HIS A 144 -16.64 8.46 -12.77
CA HIS A 144 -16.36 8.73 -11.36
C HIS A 144 -17.28 7.91 -10.46
N THR A 145 -16.73 7.28 -9.44
CA THR A 145 -17.52 6.57 -8.42
C THR A 145 -18.41 7.57 -7.69
N PRO A 146 -19.73 7.30 -7.55
CA PRO A 146 -20.63 8.20 -6.82
C PRO A 146 -20.19 8.46 -5.40
N ALA A 147 -20.69 9.53 -4.79
CA ALA A 147 -20.51 9.80 -3.36
C ALA A 147 -21.09 8.67 -2.49
N ALA A 148 -20.62 8.60 -1.23
CA ALA A 148 -21.09 7.63 -0.24
C ALA A 148 -22.64 7.53 -0.18
N PRO A 149 -23.19 6.33 0.22
CA PRO A 149 -22.50 5.21 0.86
C PRO A 149 -21.78 4.28 -0.10
N TYR A 150 -20.51 4.01 0.17
CA TYR A 150 -19.73 3.05 -0.61
C TYR A 150 -20.10 1.60 -0.23
N GLN A 151 -19.99 0.70 -1.18
CA GLN A 151 -20.32 -0.71 -0.98
C GLN A 151 -19.05 -1.56 -0.89
N LEU A 152 -19.05 -2.44 0.09
CA LEU A 152 -18.04 -3.48 0.25
C LEU A 152 -18.69 -4.83 -0.04
N VAL A 153 -18.22 -5.51 -1.08
CA VAL A 153 -18.81 -6.75 -1.57
C VAL A 153 -17.83 -7.93 -1.47
N ASN A 154 -18.34 -9.15 -1.69
CA ASN A 154 -17.49 -10.32 -1.87
C ASN A 154 -16.54 -10.09 -3.05
N ASN A 155 -15.32 -10.60 -2.94
CA ASN A 155 -14.36 -10.54 -4.03
C ASN A 155 -14.14 -11.94 -4.62
N ASP A 156 -14.77 -12.22 -5.74
CA ASP A 156 -14.64 -13.50 -6.45
C ASP A 156 -13.25 -13.72 -7.05
N TYR A 157 -12.40 -12.68 -7.08
CA TYR A 157 -11.01 -12.70 -7.57
C TYR A 157 -9.98 -12.73 -6.44
N SER A 158 -10.41 -12.99 -5.20
CA SER A 158 -9.49 -13.07 -4.07
C SER A 158 -8.46 -14.18 -4.26
N LEU A 159 -7.18 -13.88 -4.03
CA LEU A 159 -6.10 -14.88 -4.05
C LEU A 159 -6.17 -15.90 -2.89
N LEU A 160 -7.17 -15.79 -2.02
CA LEU A 160 -7.28 -16.67 -0.86
C LEU A 160 -7.67 -18.13 -1.23
N ASP A 161 -8.05 -18.39 -2.44
CA ASP A 161 -8.21 -19.75 -2.97
C ASP A 161 -6.86 -20.47 -3.10
N ALA A 162 -5.83 -19.77 -3.61
CA ALA A 162 -4.50 -20.31 -3.91
C ALA A 162 -3.49 -20.13 -2.77
N SER A 163 -3.49 -18.99 -2.09
CA SER A 163 -2.47 -18.59 -1.10
C SER A 163 -3.10 -17.91 0.11
N ASP A 164 -2.45 -18.00 1.27
CA ASP A 164 -2.66 -17.00 2.31
C ASP A 164 -2.01 -15.70 1.86
N VAL A 165 -2.61 -14.56 2.19
CA VAL A 165 -2.18 -13.26 1.68
C VAL A 165 -1.87 -12.29 2.82
N VAL A 166 -0.80 -11.53 2.67
CA VAL A 166 -0.35 -10.52 3.62
C VAL A 166 -0.15 -9.21 2.88
N PHE A 167 -1.05 -8.28 3.06
CA PHE A 167 -0.96 -6.91 2.53
C PHE A 167 -0.13 -6.07 3.49
N ILE A 168 1.00 -5.56 3.04
CA ILE A 168 1.97 -4.84 3.87
C ILE A 168 2.00 -3.38 3.44
N ASP A 169 1.84 -2.48 4.39
CA ASP A 169 2.03 -1.05 4.14
C ASP A 169 3.51 -0.68 4.27
N MET A 170 4.02 0.10 3.33
CA MET A 170 5.36 0.67 3.38
C MET A 170 5.56 1.52 4.65
N PRO A 171 6.78 1.61 5.20
CA PRO A 171 7.08 2.47 6.34
C PRO A 171 6.54 3.90 6.20
N GLY A 172 5.69 4.30 7.14
CA GLY A 172 5.08 5.64 7.16
C GLY A 172 3.83 5.80 6.31
N THR A 173 3.26 4.70 5.76
CA THR A 173 1.99 4.71 5.01
C THR A 173 0.92 3.87 5.70
N GLY A 174 -0.32 4.00 5.28
CA GLY A 174 -1.45 3.29 5.86
C GLY A 174 -1.56 3.55 7.37
N PHE A 175 -1.56 2.50 8.16
CA PHE A 175 -1.52 2.58 9.62
C PHE A 175 -0.09 2.43 10.19
N GLY A 176 0.91 2.30 9.32
CA GLY A 176 2.33 2.29 9.67
C GLY A 176 2.83 3.68 10.04
N ARG A 177 3.92 3.73 10.80
CA ARG A 177 4.51 4.99 11.23
C ARG A 177 5.98 4.86 11.54
N LEU A 178 6.73 5.94 11.35
CA LEU A 178 8.08 6.08 11.88
C LEU A 178 8.00 6.26 13.40
N LEU A 179 8.97 5.73 14.12
CA LEU A 179 9.07 5.78 15.58
C LEU A 179 10.31 6.60 16.01
N PRO A 180 10.32 7.92 15.75
CA PRO A 180 11.45 8.76 16.07
C PRO A 180 11.70 8.81 17.58
N GLN A 181 12.97 8.68 17.97
CA GLN A 181 13.42 8.71 19.35
C GLN A 181 13.85 10.13 19.75
N GLY A 182 13.74 10.44 21.02
CA GLY A 182 14.21 11.72 21.53
C GLY A 182 13.51 12.15 22.81
N LYS A 183 14.23 12.91 23.65
CA LYS A 183 13.72 13.38 24.93
C LYS A 183 12.72 14.54 24.80
N ASP A 184 12.79 15.28 23.70
CA ASP A 184 11.93 16.43 23.41
C ASP A 184 11.52 16.45 21.92
N ASP A 185 10.67 17.39 21.54
CA ASP A 185 10.14 17.50 20.18
C ASP A 185 11.21 17.82 19.14
N ALA A 186 12.23 18.61 19.52
CA ALA A 186 13.32 18.96 18.61
C ALA A 186 14.20 17.74 18.31
N ALA A 187 14.54 16.95 19.34
CA ALA A 187 15.28 15.70 19.19
C ALA A 187 14.51 14.67 18.36
N ARG A 188 13.20 14.51 18.61
CA ARG A 188 12.33 13.64 17.81
C ARG A 188 12.22 14.10 16.35
N ALA A 189 12.12 15.40 16.11
CA ALA A 189 12.09 15.94 14.76
C ALA A 189 13.41 15.72 14.01
N ALA A 190 14.55 15.81 14.69
CA ALA A 190 15.86 15.52 14.12
C ALA A 190 16.01 14.02 13.78
N ASP A 191 15.67 13.14 14.71
CA ASP A 191 15.71 11.68 14.48
C ASP A 191 14.76 11.25 13.37
N ARG A 192 13.56 11.85 13.28
CA ARG A 192 12.63 11.62 12.18
C ARG A 192 13.25 11.91 10.82
N LYS A 193 14.03 12.97 10.68
CA LYS A 193 14.72 13.31 9.42
C LYS A 193 15.75 12.24 9.04
N GLU A 194 16.47 11.74 10.03
CA GLU A 194 17.44 10.66 9.79
C GLU A 194 16.76 9.33 9.44
N LEU A 195 15.66 8.98 10.13
CA LEU A 195 14.86 7.81 9.79
C LEU A 195 14.31 7.90 8.35
N ILE A 196 13.81 9.07 7.94
CA ILE A 196 13.33 9.28 6.56
C ILE A 196 14.45 9.01 5.54
N LYS A 197 15.63 9.57 5.74
CA LYS A 197 16.77 9.35 4.84
C LYS A 197 17.18 7.87 4.79
N LYS A 198 17.16 7.19 5.94
CA LYS A 198 17.55 5.80 6.06
C LYS A 198 16.54 4.85 5.41
N ILE A 199 15.23 5.08 5.62
CA ILE A 199 14.18 4.11 5.32
C ILE A 199 13.52 4.36 3.95
N TRP A 200 13.44 5.63 3.50
CA TRP A 200 12.75 5.97 2.26
C TRP A 200 13.64 5.95 1.01
N GLY A 201 14.79 5.27 1.10
CA GLY A 201 15.60 4.88 -0.05
C GLY A 201 15.29 3.45 -0.47
N VAL A 202 15.74 3.04 -1.67
CA VAL A 202 15.49 1.70 -2.22
C VAL A 202 15.97 0.60 -1.27
N ASP A 203 17.21 0.70 -0.80
CA ASP A 203 17.79 -0.30 0.09
C ASP A 203 17.16 -0.30 1.49
N GLY A 204 16.92 0.89 2.05
CA GLY A 204 16.31 1.03 3.37
C GLY A 204 14.88 0.50 3.41
N ASP A 205 14.10 0.77 2.38
CA ASP A 205 12.74 0.25 2.18
C ASP A 205 12.77 -1.29 2.07
N ALA A 206 13.62 -1.85 1.22
CA ALA A 206 13.75 -3.30 1.05
C ALA A 206 14.21 -4.00 2.34
N HIS A 207 15.16 -3.43 3.09
CA HIS A 207 15.58 -3.95 4.39
C HIS A 207 14.46 -3.92 5.43
N ALA A 208 13.62 -2.87 5.46
CA ALA A 208 12.47 -2.83 6.36
C ALA A 208 11.47 -3.96 6.04
N PHE A 209 11.23 -4.21 4.75
CA PHE A 209 10.37 -5.33 4.30
C PHE A 209 10.98 -6.70 4.63
N SER A 210 12.30 -6.89 4.43
CA SER A 210 13.00 -8.14 4.80
C SER A 210 12.81 -8.46 6.28
N ARG A 211 13.06 -7.49 7.16
CA ARG A 211 12.87 -7.65 8.61
C ARG A 211 11.40 -7.89 8.97
N PHE A 212 10.47 -7.21 8.31
CA PHE A 212 9.04 -7.49 8.48
C PHE A 212 8.72 -8.95 8.14
N ILE A 213 9.18 -9.45 7.00
CA ILE A 213 8.92 -10.82 6.53
C ILE A 213 9.50 -11.83 7.51
N THR A 214 10.76 -11.66 7.91
CA THR A 214 11.45 -12.53 8.89
C THR A 214 10.69 -12.61 10.22
N GLN A 215 10.29 -11.47 10.77
CA GLN A 215 9.49 -11.41 11.99
C GLN A 215 8.09 -12.01 11.79
N PHE A 216 7.45 -11.77 10.64
CA PHE A 216 6.14 -12.30 10.31
C PHE A 216 6.17 -13.84 10.21
N LEU A 217 7.15 -14.40 9.50
CA LEU A 217 7.33 -15.85 9.37
C LEU A 217 7.50 -16.51 10.74
N SER A 218 8.29 -15.91 11.64
CA SER A 218 8.48 -16.38 13.01
C SER A 218 7.20 -16.28 13.83
N LYS A 219 6.53 -15.12 13.82
CA LYS A 219 5.30 -14.85 14.58
C LYS A 219 4.16 -15.80 14.22
N TYR A 220 4.02 -16.15 12.95
CA TYR A 220 2.92 -16.97 12.44
C TYR A 220 3.32 -18.41 12.11
N ASN A 221 4.56 -18.79 12.46
CA ASN A 221 5.12 -20.14 12.18
C ASN A 221 5.00 -20.55 10.71
N ARG A 222 5.44 -19.64 9.79
CA ARG A 222 5.31 -19.82 8.35
C ARG A 222 6.65 -20.06 7.64
N TRP A 223 7.70 -20.40 8.37
CA TRP A 223 9.03 -20.67 7.80
C TRP A 223 9.01 -21.79 6.74
N ASN A 224 8.19 -22.81 6.94
CA ASN A 224 8.09 -23.95 6.02
C ASN A 224 7.04 -23.76 4.91
N SER A 225 6.37 -22.62 4.83
CA SER A 225 5.41 -22.33 3.75
C SER A 225 6.14 -21.94 2.47
N PRO A 226 5.63 -22.34 1.28
CA PRO A 226 6.06 -21.75 0.01
C PRO A 226 5.81 -20.22 0.03
N LYS A 227 6.82 -19.43 -0.33
CA LYS A 227 6.83 -17.96 -0.16
C LYS A 227 6.84 -17.25 -1.50
N TYR A 228 5.96 -16.26 -1.64
CA TYR A 228 5.85 -15.43 -2.84
C TYR A 228 5.87 -13.96 -2.48
N LEU A 229 6.50 -13.15 -3.35
CA LEU A 229 6.41 -11.70 -3.33
C LEU A 229 5.46 -11.25 -4.45
N PHE A 230 4.66 -10.23 -4.18
CA PHE A 230 3.79 -9.61 -5.15
C PHE A 230 3.92 -8.08 -5.03
N GLY A 231 4.68 -7.47 -5.93
CA GLY A 231 4.89 -6.03 -5.99
C GLY A 231 4.16 -5.40 -7.17
N GLU A 232 3.55 -4.24 -6.92
CA GLU A 232 2.94 -3.40 -7.96
C GLU A 232 3.73 -2.10 -8.09
N SER A 233 3.96 -1.64 -9.36
CA SER A 233 4.64 -0.38 -9.68
C SER A 233 6.05 -0.33 -9.07
N TYR A 234 6.42 0.69 -8.27
CA TYR A 234 7.66 0.70 -7.49
C TYR A 234 7.83 -0.55 -6.61
N GLY A 235 6.75 -1.21 -6.21
CA GLY A 235 6.82 -2.49 -5.51
C GLY A 235 7.54 -3.58 -6.31
N THR A 236 7.66 -3.45 -7.63
CA THR A 236 8.45 -4.37 -8.46
C THR A 236 9.95 -4.12 -8.31
N THR A 237 10.38 -2.86 -8.24
CA THR A 237 11.75 -2.47 -7.88
C THR A 237 12.10 -2.98 -6.48
N ARG A 238 11.19 -2.75 -5.50
CA ARG A 238 11.32 -3.32 -4.15
C ARG A 238 11.47 -4.83 -4.20
N SER A 239 10.64 -5.55 -4.95
CA SER A 239 10.69 -7.02 -5.05
C SER A 239 12.02 -7.53 -5.56
N ALA A 240 12.63 -6.84 -6.54
CA ALA A 240 13.92 -7.24 -7.09
C ALA A 240 15.04 -7.13 -6.03
N VAL A 241 15.11 -6.01 -5.31
CA VAL A 241 16.12 -5.81 -4.25
C VAL A 241 15.84 -6.71 -3.05
N LEU A 242 14.57 -6.80 -2.62
CA LEU A 242 14.14 -7.61 -1.48
C LEU A 242 14.41 -9.10 -1.70
N ALA A 243 14.22 -9.63 -2.92
CA ALA A 243 14.52 -11.01 -3.22
C ALA A 243 16.01 -11.32 -2.99
N GLY A 244 16.92 -10.47 -3.46
CA GLY A 244 18.35 -10.63 -3.19
C GLY A 244 18.68 -10.56 -1.70
N ILE A 245 18.08 -9.63 -0.93
CA ILE A 245 18.31 -9.54 0.52
C ILE A 245 17.80 -10.80 1.24
N LEU A 246 16.59 -11.27 0.92
CA LEU A 246 16.00 -12.45 1.54
C LEU A 246 16.84 -13.71 1.28
N GLU A 247 17.31 -13.92 0.05
CA GLU A 247 18.11 -15.09 -0.33
C GLU A 247 19.53 -15.01 0.20
N GLU A 248 20.24 -13.88 -0.01
CA GLU A 248 21.67 -13.78 0.28
C GLU A 248 22.00 -13.46 1.76
N GLN A 249 21.12 -12.71 2.45
CA GLN A 249 21.39 -12.25 3.81
C GLN A 249 20.54 -12.97 4.86
N ASP A 250 19.27 -13.26 4.55
CA ASP A 250 18.34 -13.84 5.53
C ASP A 250 18.16 -15.35 5.37
N ASN A 251 18.72 -15.97 4.34
CA ASN A 251 18.58 -17.40 4.00
C ASN A 251 17.09 -17.80 3.82
N ILE A 252 16.31 -16.93 3.17
CA ILE A 252 14.90 -17.14 2.87
C ILE A 252 14.74 -17.32 1.37
N ASP A 253 14.60 -18.59 0.95
CA ASP A 253 14.28 -18.91 -0.44
C ASP A 253 12.85 -18.54 -0.80
N LEU A 254 12.67 -18.00 -2.00
CA LEU A 254 11.38 -17.65 -2.59
C LEU A 254 10.94 -18.69 -3.62
N ASN A 255 9.65 -19.00 -3.64
CA ASN A 255 9.04 -19.86 -4.66
C ASN A 255 8.60 -19.08 -5.90
N GLY A 256 8.53 -17.77 -5.81
CA GLY A 256 8.24 -16.90 -6.95
C GLY A 256 8.08 -15.44 -6.59
N VAL A 257 8.21 -14.61 -7.63
CA VAL A 257 8.02 -13.15 -7.56
C VAL A 257 7.05 -12.75 -8.66
N ILE A 258 6.01 -11.99 -8.29
CA ILE A 258 4.99 -11.47 -9.19
C ILE A 258 5.21 -9.97 -9.33
N LEU A 259 5.40 -9.50 -10.56
CA LEU A 259 5.68 -8.11 -10.89
C LEU A 259 4.50 -7.53 -11.68
N LEU A 260 3.66 -6.75 -11.01
CA LEU A 260 2.50 -6.08 -11.63
C LEU A 260 2.87 -4.64 -12.01
N SER A 261 2.60 -4.26 -13.28
CA SER A 261 2.95 -2.91 -13.79
C SER A 261 4.40 -2.57 -13.48
N GLN A 262 5.30 -3.45 -13.93
CA GLN A 262 6.70 -3.45 -13.53
C GLN A 262 7.45 -2.17 -13.93
N ILE A 263 8.32 -1.70 -13.05
CA ILE A 263 9.26 -0.61 -13.28
C ILE A 263 10.63 -0.99 -12.68
N LEU A 264 11.43 -1.69 -13.48
CA LEU A 264 12.79 -2.12 -13.11
C LEU A 264 13.87 -1.22 -13.71
N ASN A 265 13.48 -0.38 -14.68
CA ASN A 265 14.34 0.63 -15.28
C ASN A 265 13.59 1.95 -15.43
N PHE A 266 13.90 2.91 -14.59
CA PHE A 266 13.26 4.23 -14.60
C PHE A 266 13.55 5.03 -15.87
N GLY A 267 14.70 4.78 -16.56
CA GLY A 267 15.05 5.43 -17.84
C GLY A 267 14.14 5.01 -19.01
N THR A 268 13.39 3.92 -18.87
CA THR A 268 12.42 3.47 -19.88
C THR A 268 10.95 3.69 -19.46
N SER A 269 10.72 4.32 -18.30
CA SER A 269 9.38 4.63 -17.84
C SER A 269 8.77 5.79 -18.60
N ILE A 270 7.51 5.63 -19.04
CA ILE A 270 6.75 6.70 -19.69
C ILE A 270 6.52 7.92 -18.78
N ASP A 271 6.62 7.75 -17.48
CA ASP A 271 6.50 8.82 -16.49
C ASP A 271 7.80 9.63 -16.33
N GLY A 272 8.91 9.16 -16.91
CA GLY A 272 10.25 9.73 -16.75
C GLY A 272 10.76 10.71 -17.80
N PRO A 273 10.21 10.79 -19.04
CA PRO A 273 10.82 11.58 -20.14
C PRO A 273 10.96 13.07 -19.84
N GLN A 274 10.13 13.63 -18.99
CA GLN A 274 10.20 15.04 -18.58
C GLN A 274 11.47 15.35 -17.76
N GLY A 275 12.02 14.34 -17.08
CA GLY A 275 13.25 14.44 -16.31
C GLY A 275 14.52 14.11 -17.12
N ASP A 276 14.37 13.57 -18.34
CA ASP A 276 15.48 13.15 -19.22
C ASP A 276 15.24 13.63 -20.67
N PRO A 277 15.44 14.94 -20.94
CA PRO A 277 15.21 15.52 -22.26
C PRO A 277 16.10 14.88 -23.33
N GLY A 278 15.49 14.45 -24.45
CA GLY A 278 16.17 13.79 -25.56
C GLY A 278 16.19 12.27 -25.48
N ASN A 279 15.61 11.69 -24.45
CA ASN A 279 15.37 10.26 -24.36
C ASN A 279 13.95 9.92 -24.85
N ASP A 280 13.81 9.52 -26.11
CA ASP A 280 12.52 9.16 -26.72
C ASP A 280 12.13 7.69 -26.52
N LEU A 281 13.04 6.86 -25.99
CA LEU A 281 12.83 5.42 -25.82
C LEU A 281 11.55 5.07 -25.01
N PRO A 282 11.18 5.79 -23.94
CA PRO A 282 9.92 5.52 -23.24
C PRO A 282 8.68 5.65 -24.12
N TYR A 283 8.64 6.61 -25.03
CA TYR A 283 7.51 6.79 -25.96
C TYR A 283 7.44 5.65 -26.98
N VAL A 284 8.59 5.27 -27.54
CA VAL A 284 8.71 4.13 -28.46
C VAL A 284 8.18 2.85 -27.81
N LEU A 285 8.63 2.55 -26.59
CA LEU A 285 8.21 1.34 -25.86
C LEU A 285 6.74 1.35 -25.45
N ALA A 286 6.17 2.51 -25.14
CA ALA A 286 4.77 2.64 -24.73
C ALA A 286 3.78 2.66 -25.90
N LEU A 287 4.22 2.99 -27.11
CA LEU A 287 3.34 3.20 -28.27
C LEU A 287 2.40 2.02 -28.56
N PRO A 288 2.83 0.75 -28.59
CA PRO A 288 1.91 -0.37 -28.82
C PRO A 288 0.80 -0.48 -27.77
N THR A 289 1.12 -0.24 -26.50
CA THR A 289 0.13 -0.27 -25.40
C THR A 289 -0.87 0.87 -25.52
N TYR A 290 -0.42 2.09 -25.78
CA TYR A 290 -1.31 3.24 -25.99
C TYR A 290 -2.19 3.06 -27.22
N SER A 291 -1.64 2.50 -28.30
CA SER A 291 -2.42 2.17 -29.50
C SER A 291 -3.53 1.16 -29.19
N ALA A 292 -3.22 0.10 -28.43
CA ALA A 292 -4.19 -0.89 -28.00
C ALA A 292 -5.31 -0.28 -27.13
N THR A 293 -4.93 0.59 -26.20
CA THR A 293 -5.88 1.32 -25.33
C THR A 293 -6.79 2.23 -26.19
N ALA A 294 -6.21 2.98 -27.09
CA ALA A 294 -6.99 3.86 -28.00
C ALA A 294 -7.92 3.05 -28.92
N TRP A 295 -7.49 1.90 -29.39
CA TRP A 295 -8.32 0.98 -30.16
C TRP A 295 -9.50 0.45 -29.34
N TYR A 296 -9.27 -0.01 -28.14
CA TYR A 296 -10.30 -0.49 -27.22
C TYR A 296 -11.39 0.57 -26.99
N HIS A 297 -10.99 1.82 -26.84
CA HIS A 297 -11.90 2.95 -26.64
C HIS A 297 -12.42 3.58 -27.94
N HIS A 298 -12.27 2.92 -29.10
CA HIS A 298 -12.71 3.42 -30.41
C HIS A 298 -12.22 4.82 -30.75
N LYS A 299 -10.96 5.15 -30.37
CA LYS A 299 -10.30 6.43 -30.65
C LYS A 299 -9.43 6.38 -31.90
N LEU A 300 -9.37 5.26 -32.61
CA LEU A 300 -8.62 5.05 -33.84
C LEU A 300 -9.56 4.64 -34.99
N PRO A 301 -10.29 5.59 -35.62
CA PRO A 301 -11.28 5.27 -36.65
C PRO A 301 -10.75 4.46 -37.84
N LYS A 302 -9.45 4.64 -38.17
CA LYS A 302 -8.78 3.87 -39.23
C LYS A 302 -8.71 2.36 -38.94
N TYR A 303 -8.74 2.00 -37.68
CA TYR A 303 -8.63 0.61 -37.18
C TYR A 303 -9.96 0.09 -36.61
N ASP A 304 -11.05 0.81 -36.77
CA ASP A 304 -12.38 0.33 -36.39
C ASP A 304 -12.74 -0.91 -37.24
N GLY A 305 -12.99 -2.02 -36.55
CA GLY A 305 -13.23 -3.33 -37.16
C GLY A 305 -11.98 -4.16 -37.46
N GLU A 306 -10.77 -3.62 -37.33
CA GLU A 306 -9.53 -4.38 -37.45
C GLU A 306 -9.25 -5.19 -36.18
N LYS A 307 -8.52 -6.31 -36.37
CA LYS A 307 -8.09 -7.12 -35.22
C LYS A 307 -6.96 -6.44 -34.47
N LEU A 308 -7.02 -6.49 -33.14
CA LEU A 308 -5.99 -5.94 -32.25
C LEU A 308 -4.55 -6.35 -32.66
N GLY A 309 -4.37 -7.62 -33.10
CA GLY A 309 -3.05 -8.11 -33.49
C GLY A 309 -2.45 -7.37 -34.70
N GLN A 310 -3.27 -6.89 -35.64
CA GLN A 310 -2.78 -6.10 -36.79
C GLN A 310 -2.33 -4.71 -36.31
N LEU A 311 -3.12 -4.03 -35.48
CA LEU A 311 -2.76 -2.76 -34.91
C LEU A 311 -1.46 -2.81 -34.11
N LEU A 312 -1.28 -3.86 -33.27
CA LEU A 312 -0.06 -4.04 -32.50
C LEU A 312 1.17 -4.22 -33.41
N LYS A 313 1.02 -5.01 -34.47
CA LYS A 313 2.09 -5.19 -35.45
C LYS A 313 2.48 -3.87 -36.11
N ASP A 314 1.51 -3.12 -36.62
CA ASP A 314 1.72 -1.83 -37.23
C ASP A 314 2.35 -0.81 -36.25
N SER A 315 1.94 -0.86 -34.99
CA SER A 315 2.49 0.01 -33.92
C SER A 315 3.96 -0.30 -33.61
N VAL A 316 4.32 -1.58 -33.58
CA VAL A 316 5.71 -2.00 -33.36
C VAL A 316 6.59 -1.69 -34.57
N GLU A 317 6.09 -1.86 -35.80
CA GLU A 317 6.83 -1.52 -37.03
C GLU A 317 7.05 -0.01 -37.18
N PHE A 318 6.13 0.81 -36.63
CA PHE A 318 6.25 2.28 -36.65
C PHE A 318 7.24 2.78 -35.59
N ALA A 319 7.29 2.15 -34.40
CA ALA A 319 8.12 2.55 -33.27
C ALA A 319 9.61 2.25 -33.52
#